data_637dcbabdb132b66a6bee9994a0620c8
#
_entry.id   637dcbabdb132b66a6bee9994a0620c8
#
_cell.length_a   1.000
_cell.length_b   1.000
_cell.length_c   1.000
_cell.angle_alpha   90.00
_cell.angle_beta   90.00
_cell.angle_gamma   90.00
#
_symmetry.space_group_name_H-M   'P 1'
#
loop_
_entity.id
_entity.type
_entity.pdbx_description
1 polymer ?
#
loop_
_entity_poly.entity_id
_entity_poly.type
_entity_poly.pdbx_seq_one_letter_code
_entity_poly.pdbx_strand_id
1 'polypeptide(L)'
;MDNMVKKKLSAFRKRQTVFVVIYGLINAAVIAGIIVYYRLKEQALAGALYLHDNAYGETFVRKMFSSGITDNNIRAGRTAMESAGYGSHGFSYMSRLNGEMYALIAIIAVLLIALGSGLYNCYRLGHKDFVKKVCDVYADNERLSKQLDNEHIYNKEQHQKMQDFIENIAHQIKTPLAIITMKLEMLEEKCEIADCTGNAFRIKTFIKKLLDISRFEAGKVVMTSDEVDVAAILQESINSSVVDRNRIVTDYGDEKLCMYADEGWIVECFINLLDNCAEYLEDDNTKVYVDVTRKNDDCVVTIADNGKGLSTEQFISIFNRFETNGSAADFKAGIGLNLSKLIVQAHHGSIKAGNSEKYGGAEFVVTLPMYRLKTKYQSM
;
A
#
# COMPACT_ATOMS: atom_id res chain seq x y z
N MET A 1 -7.61 -8.37 -20.10
CA MET A 1 -6.19 -8.61 -19.75
C MET A 1 -5.74 -10.04 -20.02
N ASP A 2 -6.53 -11.02 -19.68
CA ASP A 2 -6.26 -12.47 -19.88
C ASP A 2 -6.05 -12.87 -21.36
N ASN A 3 -6.76 -12.25 -22.31
CA ASN A 3 -6.67 -12.55 -23.75
C ASN A 3 -5.33 -12.13 -24.39
N MET A 4 -4.72 -11.06 -23.95
CA MET A 4 -3.45 -10.56 -24.53
C MET A 4 -2.26 -11.43 -24.05
N VAL A 5 -2.28 -11.85 -22.79
CA VAL A 5 -1.27 -12.76 -22.22
C VAL A 5 -1.38 -14.13 -22.86
N LYS A 6 -2.60 -14.68 -22.99
CA LYS A 6 -2.84 -15.94 -23.71
C LYS A 6 -2.37 -15.89 -25.17
N LYS A 7 -2.59 -14.78 -25.86
CA LYS A 7 -2.14 -14.58 -27.24
C LYS A 7 -0.61 -14.53 -27.36
N LYS A 8 0.09 -13.84 -26.45
CA LYS A 8 1.55 -13.82 -26.40
C LYS A 8 2.14 -15.18 -26.04
N LEU A 9 1.53 -15.91 -25.08
CA LEU A 9 1.96 -17.27 -24.72
C LEU A 9 1.76 -18.27 -25.85
N SER A 10 0.66 -18.18 -26.60
CA SER A 10 0.40 -19.04 -27.76
C SER A 10 1.38 -18.76 -28.92
N ALA A 11 1.69 -17.50 -29.18
CA ALA A 11 2.68 -17.12 -30.20
C ALA A 11 4.09 -17.62 -29.82
N PHE A 12 4.41 -17.59 -28.55
CA PHE A 12 5.67 -18.10 -28.03
C PHE A 12 5.76 -19.62 -28.14
N ARG A 13 4.71 -20.40 -27.81
CA ARG A 13 4.66 -21.85 -28.02
C ARG A 13 4.82 -22.22 -29.50
N LYS A 14 4.20 -21.47 -30.43
CA LYS A 14 4.38 -21.68 -31.87
C LYS A 14 5.83 -21.51 -32.30
N ARG A 15 6.52 -20.46 -31.83
CA ARG A 15 7.95 -20.26 -32.13
C ARG A 15 8.81 -21.41 -31.59
N GLN A 16 8.48 -21.95 -30.42
CA GLN A 16 9.16 -23.10 -29.84
C GLN A 16 9.03 -24.36 -30.69
N THR A 17 7.83 -24.67 -31.15
CA THR A 17 7.55 -25.81 -32.02
C THR A 17 8.32 -25.67 -33.34
N VAL A 18 8.34 -24.47 -33.95
CA VAL A 18 9.06 -24.18 -35.19
C VAL A 18 10.57 -24.39 -34.99
N PHE A 19 11.13 -23.93 -33.87
CA PHE A 19 12.56 -24.12 -33.58
C PHE A 19 12.93 -25.60 -33.46
N VAL A 20 12.15 -26.42 -32.77
CA VAL A 20 12.38 -27.86 -32.60
C VAL A 20 12.31 -28.58 -33.97
N VAL A 21 11.35 -28.21 -34.80
CA VAL A 21 11.18 -28.78 -36.13
C VAL A 21 12.35 -28.41 -37.04
N ILE A 22 12.76 -27.16 -37.08
CA ILE A 22 13.90 -26.69 -37.88
C ILE A 22 15.19 -27.39 -37.43
N TYR A 23 15.43 -27.52 -36.15
CA TYR A 23 16.57 -28.20 -35.58
C TYR A 23 16.58 -29.68 -35.97
N GLY A 24 15.43 -30.35 -35.92
CA GLY A 24 15.28 -31.75 -36.37
C GLY A 24 15.59 -31.91 -37.86
N LEU A 25 15.11 -30.99 -38.69
CA LEU A 25 15.36 -31.03 -40.14
C LEU A 25 16.86 -30.80 -40.50
N ILE A 26 17.51 -29.87 -39.78
CA ILE A 26 18.97 -29.65 -39.97
C ILE A 26 19.75 -30.90 -39.61
N ASN A 27 19.45 -31.56 -38.51
CA ASN A 27 20.10 -32.79 -38.10
C ASN A 27 19.88 -33.92 -39.11
N ALA A 28 18.66 -34.09 -39.62
CA ALA A 28 18.34 -35.07 -40.63
C ALA A 28 19.12 -34.81 -41.94
N ALA A 29 19.25 -33.55 -42.37
CA ALA A 29 20.01 -33.14 -43.55
C ALA A 29 21.52 -33.42 -43.39
N VAL A 30 22.10 -33.15 -42.22
CA VAL A 30 23.49 -33.46 -41.93
C VAL A 30 23.75 -34.98 -41.97
N ILE A 31 22.89 -35.78 -41.36
CA ILE A 31 23.02 -37.25 -41.39
C ILE A 31 22.89 -37.77 -42.83
N ALA A 32 21.92 -37.28 -43.60
CA ALA A 32 21.74 -37.65 -45.00
C ALA A 32 22.97 -37.29 -45.84
N GLY A 33 23.56 -36.10 -45.65
CA GLY A 33 24.78 -35.65 -46.30
C GLY A 33 25.99 -36.57 -46.03
N ILE A 34 26.13 -37.04 -44.79
CA ILE A 34 27.17 -37.97 -44.39
C ILE A 34 26.99 -39.31 -45.10
N ILE A 35 25.76 -39.83 -45.13
CA ILE A 35 25.42 -41.09 -45.80
C ILE A 35 25.77 -40.97 -47.30
N VAL A 36 25.37 -39.87 -47.95
CA VAL A 36 25.64 -39.63 -49.37
C VAL A 36 27.15 -39.55 -49.60
N TYR A 37 27.89 -38.81 -48.75
CA TYR A 37 29.39 -38.70 -48.90
C TYR A 37 30.07 -40.08 -48.86
N TYR A 38 29.70 -40.92 -47.91
CA TYR A 38 30.30 -42.25 -47.79
C TYR A 38 29.91 -43.18 -48.96
N ARG A 39 28.65 -43.10 -49.45
CA ARG A 39 28.22 -43.83 -50.66
C ARG A 39 29.04 -43.40 -51.89
N LEU A 40 29.23 -42.07 -52.04
CA LEU A 40 30.09 -41.60 -53.15
C LEU A 40 31.58 -42.08 -53.07
N LYS A 41 32.08 -42.13 -51.82
CA LYS A 41 33.44 -42.66 -51.56
C LYS A 41 33.51 -44.14 -51.82
N GLU A 42 32.50 -44.94 -51.48
CA GLU A 42 32.41 -46.35 -51.84
C GLU A 42 32.34 -46.56 -53.35
N GLN A 43 31.55 -45.74 -54.07
CA GLN A 43 31.49 -45.79 -55.56
C GLN A 43 32.82 -45.43 -56.21
N ALA A 44 33.51 -44.40 -55.66
CA ALA A 44 34.80 -44.00 -56.17
C ALA A 44 35.86 -45.12 -55.99
N LEU A 45 35.83 -45.81 -54.85
CA LEU A 45 36.72 -46.94 -54.56
C LEU A 45 36.41 -48.14 -55.48
N ALA A 46 35.11 -48.45 -55.70
CA ALA A 46 34.68 -49.50 -56.64
C ALA A 46 35.08 -49.18 -58.07
N GLY A 47 34.98 -47.90 -58.48
CA GLY A 47 35.46 -47.42 -59.81
C GLY A 47 36.98 -47.56 -59.97
N ALA A 48 37.77 -47.23 -58.93
CA ALA A 48 39.22 -47.41 -58.95
C ALA A 48 39.64 -48.88 -59.06
N LEU A 49 38.93 -49.77 -58.34
CA LEU A 49 39.13 -51.23 -58.47
C LEU A 49 38.76 -51.73 -59.87
N TYR A 50 37.70 -51.23 -60.48
CA TYR A 50 37.31 -51.58 -61.87
C TYR A 50 38.33 -51.14 -62.89
N LEU A 51 38.94 -49.98 -62.78
CA LEU A 51 39.97 -49.45 -63.66
C LEU A 51 41.31 -50.24 -63.55
N HIS A 52 41.54 -50.84 -62.38
CA HIS A 52 42.76 -51.60 -62.13
C HIS A 52 42.68 -53.05 -62.68
N ASP A 53 41.48 -53.67 -62.63
CA ASP A 53 41.23 -55.02 -63.11
C ASP A 53 39.80 -55.20 -63.63
N ASN A 54 39.64 -55.17 -64.98
CA ASN A 54 38.32 -55.13 -65.63
C ASN A 54 37.43 -56.35 -65.31
N ALA A 55 37.99 -57.54 -65.13
CA ALA A 55 37.24 -58.74 -64.95
C ALA A 55 36.59 -58.85 -63.54
N TYR A 56 37.31 -58.44 -62.50
CA TYR A 56 36.87 -58.46 -61.11
C TYR A 56 36.04 -57.22 -60.72
N GLY A 57 36.47 -56.09 -61.31
CA GLY A 57 35.76 -54.85 -61.09
C GLY A 57 34.30 -54.86 -61.54
N GLU A 58 34.02 -55.42 -62.71
CA GLU A 58 32.69 -55.53 -63.28
C GLU A 58 31.75 -56.42 -62.41
N THR A 59 32.30 -57.55 -61.97
CA THR A 59 31.52 -58.48 -61.11
C THR A 59 31.28 -57.89 -59.74
N PHE A 60 32.23 -57.15 -59.15
CA PHE A 60 32.14 -56.48 -57.87
C PHE A 60 31.12 -55.33 -57.93
N VAL A 61 31.19 -54.46 -58.93
CA VAL A 61 30.27 -53.37 -59.14
C VAL A 61 28.86 -53.85 -59.40
N ARG A 62 28.68 -54.88 -60.28
CA ARG A 62 27.34 -55.46 -60.49
C ARG A 62 26.71 -56.01 -59.20
N LYS A 63 27.46 -56.73 -58.38
CA LYS A 63 26.94 -57.23 -57.09
C LYS A 63 26.71 -56.19 -56.07
N MET A 64 27.49 -55.13 -56.02
CA MET A 64 27.33 -54.01 -55.08
C MET A 64 26.10 -53.18 -55.38
N PHE A 65 25.67 -53.02 -56.61
CA PHE A 65 24.52 -52.21 -57.00
C PHE A 65 23.25 -52.99 -57.33
N SER A 66 23.27 -54.34 -57.53
CA SER A 66 22.13 -55.12 -58.01
C SER A 66 21.35 -55.90 -56.93
N SER A 67 21.93 -56.13 -55.79
CA SER A 67 21.23 -56.85 -54.67
C SER A 67 21.72 -56.40 -53.34
N GLY A 68 20.78 -56.27 -52.35
CA GLY A 68 21.15 -55.89 -51.00
C GLY A 68 22.31 -56.76 -50.47
N ILE A 69 23.19 -56.13 -49.69
CA ILE A 69 24.33 -56.79 -49.09
C ILE A 69 23.83 -57.87 -48.14
N THR A 70 23.93 -59.13 -48.59
CA THR A 70 23.66 -60.30 -47.74
C THR A 70 24.95 -60.93 -47.28
N ASP A 71 24.97 -61.60 -46.11
CA ASP A 71 26.21 -62.25 -45.61
C ASP A 71 26.79 -63.23 -46.60
N ASN A 72 25.94 -63.87 -47.41
CA ASN A 72 26.41 -64.73 -48.49
C ASN A 72 27.19 -64.01 -49.63
N ASN A 73 26.73 -62.77 -49.94
CA ASN A 73 27.41 -61.95 -50.94
C ASN A 73 28.74 -61.42 -50.40
N ILE A 74 28.82 -61.17 -49.11
CA ILE A 74 30.06 -60.75 -48.42
C ILE A 74 31.07 -61.93 -48.45
N ARG A 75 30.66 -63.13 -48.11
CA ARG A 75 31.54 -64.33 -48.16
C ARG A 75 32.03 -64.68 -49.60
N ALA A 76 31.11 -64.65 -50.58
CA ALA A 76 31.44 -64.89 -51.94
C ALA A 76 32.45 -63.85 -52.53
N GLY A 77 32.24 -62.59 -52.19
CA GLY A 77 33.17 -61.47 -52.52
C GLY A 77 34.55 -61.69 -51.91
N ARG A 78 34.60 -62.13 -50.65
CA ARG A 78 35.84 -62.43 -49.94
C ARG A 78 36.62 -63.55 -50.63
N THR A 79 35.95 -64.66 -50.92
CA THR A 79 36.57 -65.78 -51.58
C THR A 79 37.08 -65.41 -53.00
N ALA A 80 36.33 -64.62 -53.75
CA ALA A 80 36.72 -64.14 -55.07
C ALA A 80 37.93 -63.19 -55.01
N MET A 81 38.02 -62.28 -54.05
CA MET A 81 39.19 -61.43 -53.88
C MET A 81 40.44 -62.17 -53.41
N GLU A 82 40.29 -63.15 -52.54
CA GLU A 82 41.38 -63.98 -52.07
C GLU A 82 41.93 -64.88 -53.24
N SER A 83 41.05 -65.39 -54.09
CA SER A 83 41.44 -66.20 -55.27
C SER A 83 42.13 -65.37 -56.37
N ALA A 84 41.88 -64.05 -56.39
CA ALA A 84 42.50 -63.12 -57.32
C ALA A 84 43.84 -62.53 -56.82
N GLY A 85 44.32 -63.00 -55.66
CA GLY A 85 45.58 -62.52 -55.09
C GLY A 85 45.48 -61.20 -54.27
N TYR A 86 44.30 -60.66 -54.17
CA TYR A 86 44.04 -59.54 -53.22
C TYR A 86 43.95 -60.13 -51.81
N GLY A 87 45.02 -60.11 -51.08
CA GLY A 87 45.08 -60.65 -49.75
C GLY A 87 44.05 -60.03 -48.84
N SER A 88 43.84 -60.61 -47.66
CA SER A 88 42.82 -60.23 -46.61
C SER A 88 42.77 -58.74 -46.23
N HIS A 89 43.79 -57.96 -46.65
CA HIS A 89 43.91 -56.54 -46.36
C HIS A 89 42.85 -55.62 -47.03
N GLY A 90 42.42 -55.94 -48.27
CA GLY A 90 41.43 -55.14 -48.99
C GLY A 90 40.07 -55.19 -48.35
N PHE A 91 39.65 -56.38 -47.83
CA PHE A 91 38.39 -56.60 -47.19
C PHE A 91 38.37 -56.06 -45.77
N SER A 92 39.51 -56.14 -45.09
CA SER A 92 39.64 -55.53 -43.74
C SER A 92 39.57 -53.99 -43.80
N TYR A 93 40.04 -53.39 -44.90
CA TYR A 93 40.00 -51.98 -45.16
C TYR A 93 38.54 -51.50 -45.32
N MET A 94 37.68 -52.20 -46.12
CA MET A 94 36.29 -51.85 -46.31
C MET A 94 35.47 -52.05 -45.03
N SER A 95 35.66 -53.11 -44.23
CA SER A 95 35.02 -53.30 -42.95
C SER A 95 35.45 -52.27 -41.92
N ARG A 96 36.72 -51.85 -41.96
CA ARG A 96 37.25 -50.80 -41.11
C ARG A 96 36.65 -49.42 -41.46
N LEU A 97 36.55 -49.13 -42.79
CA LEU A 97 35.91 -47.90 -43.28
C LEU A 97 34.46 -47.78 -42.84
N ASN A 98 33.71 -48.87 -42.92
CA ASN A 98 32.31 -48.91 -42.44
C ASN A 98 32.21 -48.73 -40.88
N GLY A 99 33.13 -49.36 -40.13
CA GLY A 99 33.22 -49.18 -38.69
C GLY A 99 33.52 -47.73 -38.29
N GLU A 100 34.50 -47.10 -38.98
CA GLU A 100 34.84 -45.68 -38.74
C GLU A 100 33.69 -44.74 -39.11
N MET A 101 32.96 -45.04 -40.20
CA MET A 101 31.81 -44.29 -40.63
C MET A 101 30.70 -44.31 -39.54
N TYR A 102 30.36 -45.51 -39.05
CA TYR A 102 29.31 -45.62 -37.98
C TYR A 102 29.77 -44.96 -36.69
N ALA A 103 31.06 -45.08 -36.34
CA ALA A 103 31.60 -44.38 -35.18
C ALA A 103 31.52 -42.87 -35.34
N LEU A 104 31.85 -42.33 -36.51
CA LEU A 104 31.75 -40.90 -36.79
C LEU A 104 30.28 -40.39 -36.72
N ILE A 105 29.35 -41.15 -37.32
CA ILE A 105 27.91 -40.85 -37.27
C ILE A 105 27.42 -40.83 -35.80
N ALA A 106 27.83 -41.83 -35.00
CA ALA A 106 27.48 -41.89 -33.59
C ALA A 106 28.02 -40.69 -32.80
N ILE A 107 29.28 -40.30 -33.01
CA ILE A 107 29.87 -39.12 -32.35
C ILE A 107 29.13 -37.84 -32.74
N ILE A 108 28.84 -37.65 -34.03
CA ILE A 108 28.10 -36.47 -34.50
C ILE A 108 26.69 -36.45 -33.90
N ALA A 109 25.99 -37.61 -33.85
CA ALA A 109 24.67 -37.70 -33.25
C ALA A 109 24.69 -37.31 -31.75
N VAL A 110 25.69 -37.79 -31.00
CA VAL A 110 25.87 -37.45 -29.59
C VAL A 110 26.13 -35.94 -29.42
N LEU A 111 27.00 -35.35 -30.24
CA LEU A 111 27.29 -33.91 -30.21
C LEU A 111 26.05 -33.06 -30.53
N LEU A 112 25.24 -33.48 -31.50
CA LEU A 112 24.01 -32.80 -31.86
C LEU A 112 22.98 -32.88 -30.76
N ILE A 113 22.85 -34.03 -30.11
CA ILE A 113 21.94 -34.21 -28.94
C ILE A 113 22.40 -33.31 -27.78
N ALA A 114 23.70 -33.28 -27.48
CA ALA A 114 24.26 -32.43 -26.44
C ALA A 114 24.03 -30.93 -26.70
N LEU A 115 24.28 -30.48 -27.95
CA LEU A 115 24.01 -29.10 -28.36
C LEU A 115 22.54 -28.75 -28.28
N GLY A 116 21.64 -29.62 -28.74
CA GLY A 116 20.21 -29.43 -28.65
C GLY A 116 19.69 -29.35 -27.20
N SER A 117 20.23 -30.22 -26.35
CA SER A 117 19.95 -30.21 -24.93
C SER A 117 20.43 -28.89 -24.24
N GLY A 118 21.63 -28.42 -24.60
CA GLY A 118 22.17 -27.15 -24.11
C GLY A 118 21.30 -25.97 -24.52
N LEU A 119 20.94 -25.87 -25.79
CA LEU A 119 20.06 -24.83 -26.31
C LEU A 119 18.67 -24.87 -25.67
N TYR A 120 18.10 -26.05 -25.48
CA TYR A 120 16.81 -26.22 -24.79
C TYR A 120 16.87 -25.75 -23.33
N ASN A 121 17.94 -26.07 -22.61
CA ASN A 121 18.13 -25.64 -21.23
C ASN A 121 18.30 -24.12 -21.12
N CYS A 122 19.12 -23.50 -21.97
CA CYS A 122 19.24 -22.03 -22.02
C CYS A 122 17.90 -21.35 -22.30
N TYR A 123 17.15 -21.89 -23.24
CA TYR A 123 15.84 -21.41 -23.58
C TYR A 123 14.86 -21.55 -22.40
N ARG A 124 14.84 -22.71 -21.72
CA ARG A 124 13.98 -22.98 -20.55
C ARG A 124 14.25 -22.03 -19.38
N LEU A 125 15.54 -21.72 -19.13
CA LEU A 125 15.94 -20.77 -18.09
C LEU A 125 15.46 -19.35 -18.43
N GLY A 126 15.74 -18.86 -19.62
CA GLY A 126 15.29 -17.57 -20.11
C GLY A 126 13.77 -17.40 -20.08
N HIS A 127 13.04 -18.49 -20.39
CA HIS A 127 11.57 -18.49 -20.28
C HIS A 127 11.07 -18.36 -18.84
N LYS A 128 11.69 -19.07 -17.90
CA LYS A 128 11.31 -18.98 -16.47
C LYS A 128 11.53 -17.57 -15.94
N ASP A 129 12.68 -16.94 -16.25
CA ASP A 129 12.99 -15.58 -15.82
C ASP A 129 12.04 -14.56 -16.45
N PHE A 130 11.70 -14.75 -17.73
CA PHE A 130 10.71 -13.89 -18.40
C PHE A 130 9.33 -13.99 -17.77
N VAL A 131 8.84 -15.21 -17.53
CA VAL A 131 7.53 -15.43 -16.88
C VAL A 131 7.52 -14.84 -15.48
N LYS A 132 8.58 -15.03 -14.69
CA LYS A 132 8.72 -14.44 -13.36
C LYS A 132 8.64 -12.91 -13.42
N LYS A 133 9.41 -12.25 -14.28
CA LYS A 133 9.37 -10.78 -14.46
C LYS A 133 7.98 -10.29 -14.87
N VAL A 134 7.29 -11.02 -15.74
CA VAL A 134 5.91 -10.68 -16.12
C VAL A 134 4.96 -10.79 -14.92
N CYS A 135 5.07 -11.86 -14.11
CA CYS A 135 4.26 -12.00 -12.90
C CYS A 135 4.54 -10.90 -11.87
N ASP A 136 5.81 -10.53 -11.67
CA ASP A 136 6.22 -9.47 -10.75
C ASP A 136 5.62 -8.12 -11.19
N VAL A 137 5.72 -7.76 -12.49
CA VAL A 137 5.10 -6.54 -13.03
C VAL A 137 3.57 -6.54 -12.88
N TYR A 138 2.91 -7.69 -13.02
CA TYR A 138 1.48 -7.78 -12.79
C TYR A 138 1.10 -7.59 -11.33
N ALA A 139 1.87 -8.18 -10.41
CA ALA A 139 1.66 -8.00 -8.97
C ALA A 139 1.86 -6.54 -8.54
N ASP A 140 2.88 -5.87 -9.09
CA ASP A 140 3.13 -4.45 -8.83
C ASP A 140 2.02 -3.55 -9.40
N ASN A 141 1.53 -3.82 -10.62
CA ASN A 141 0.40 -3.10 -11.20
C ASN A 141 -0.90 -3.28 -10.39
N GLU A 142 -1.15 -4.48 -9.87
CA GLU A 142 -2.33 -4.71 -9.03
C GLU A 142 -2.22 -3.97 -7.69
N ARG A 143 -1.00 -3.94 -7.09
CA ARG A 143 -0.73 -3.13 -5.88
C ARG A 143 -0.93 -1.65 -6.13
N LEU A 144 -0.39 -1.14 -7.23
CA LEU A 144 -0.50 0.28 -7.59
C LEU A 144 -1.96 0.68 -7.85
N SER A 145 -2.73 -0.17 -8.52
CA SER A 145 -4.16 0.04 -8.74
C SER A 145 -4.92 0.14 -7.42
N LYS A 146 -4.66 -0.78 -6.47
CA LYS A 146 -5.30 -0.74 -5.14
C LYS A 146 -4.88 0.49 -4.33
N GLN A 147 -3.65 0.96 -4.47
CA GLN A 147 -3.19 2.19 -3.81
C GLN A 147 -3.90 3.42 -4.39
N LEU A 148 -4.02 3.50 -5.72
CA LEU A 148 -4.76 4.58 -6.39
C LEU A 148 -6.25 4.60 -6.00
N ASP A 149 -6.89 3.44 -5.94
CA ASP A 149 -8.29 3.33 -5.51
C ASP A 149 -8.48 3.82 -4.07
N ASN A 150 -7.58 3.41 -3.16
CA ASN A 150 -7.60 3.86 -1.78
C ASN A 150 -7.36 5.38 -1.65
N GLU A 151 -6.43 5.93 -2.42
CA GLU A 151 -6.16 7.37 -2.45
C GLU A 151 -7.35 8.15 -3.01
N HIS A 152 -8.01 7.62 -4.04
CA HIS A 152 -9.24 8.20 -4.58
C HIS A 152 -10.39 8.21 -3.56
N ILE A 153 -10.57 7.11 -2.82
CA ILE A 153 -11.59 7.03 -1.76
C ILE A 153 -11.26 8.04 -0.66
N TYR A 154 -10.01 8.09 -0.20
CA TYR A 154 -9.56 9.04 0.82
C TYR A 154 -9.78 10.49 0.40
N ASN A 155 -9.39 10.87 -0.82
CA ASN A 155 -9.58 12.21 -1.35
C ASN A 155 -11.07 12.57 -1.47
N LYS A 156 -11.92 11.63 -1.88
CA LYS A 156 -13.38 11.83 -1.95
C LYS A 156 -13.97 12.08 -0.56
N GLU A 157 -13.54 11.31 0.43
CA GLU A 157 -13.97 11.52 1.82
C GLU A 157 -13.53 12.89 2.37
N GLN A 158 -12.30 13.33 2.06
CA GLN A 158 -11.81 14.64 2.44
C GLN A 158 -12.62 15.78 1.78
N HIS A 159 -12.93 15.64 0.49
CA HIS A 159 -13.79 16.59 -0.21
C HIS A 159 -15.19 16.66 0.39
N GLN A 160 -15.80 15.52 0.72
CA GLN A 160 -17.11 15.49 1.36
C GLN A 160 -17.08 16.17 2.73
N LYS A 161 -16.11 15.85 3.57
CA LYS A 161 -15.92 16.50 4.87
C LYS A 161 -15.75 18.02 4.73
N MET A 162 -15.04 18.48 3.72
CA MET A 162 -14.86 19.91 3.44
C MET A 162 -16.17 20.57 3.01
N GLN A 163 -16.97 19.92 2.15
CA GLN A 163 -18.29 20.43 1.76
C GLN A 163 -19.24 20.51 2.96
N ASP A 164 -19.33 19.46 3.76
CA ASP A 164 -20.14 19.43 4.97
C ASP A 164 -19.70 20.52 5.95
N PHE A 165 -18.40 20.75 6.06
CA PHE A 165 -17.82 21.84 6.86
C PHE A 165 -18.25 23.23 6.39
N ILE A 166 -18.16 23.50 5.07
CA ILE A 166 -18.56 24.80 4.48
C ILE A 166 -20.06 25.02 4.67
N GLU A 167 -20.88 23.98 4.45
CA GLU A 167 -22.32 24.06 4.61
C GLU A 167 -22.72 24.37 6.06
N ASN A 168 -22.09 23.69 7.02
CA ASN A 168 -22.31 23.95 8.45
C ASN A 168 -21.88 25.37 8.85
N ILE A 169 -20.74 25.88 8.37
CA ILE A 169 -20.32 27.27 8.60
C ILE A 169 -21.35 28.23 8.06
N ALA A 170 -21.82 28.03 6.82
CA ALA A 170 -22.81 28.90 6.20
C ALA A 170 -24.09 28.94 7.03
N HIS A 171 -24.57 27.81 7.53
CA HIS A 171 -25.73 27.72 8.41
C HIS A 171 -25.52 28.45 9.73
N GLN A 172 -24.38 28.24 10.38
CA GLN A 172 -24.07 28.84 11.69
C GLN A 172 -23.84 30.36 11.61
N ILE A 173 -23.40 30.89 10.47
CA ILE A 173 -23.27 32.35 10.23
C ILE A 173 -24.61 32.95 9.84
N LYS A 174 -25.43 32.25 9.03
CA LYS A 174 -26.70 32.75 8.52
C LYS A 174 -27.68 33.10 9.62
N THR A 175 -27.76 32.27 10.68
CA THR A 175 -28.71 32.45 11.79
C THR A 175 -28.48 33.76 12.56
N PRO A 176 -27.28 34.05 13.13
CA PRO A 176 -27.05 35.32 13.83
C PRO A 176 -27.06 36.52 12.90
N LEU A 177 -26.65 36.34 11.64
CA LEU A 177 -26.74 37.42 10.64
C LEU A 177 -28.19 37.79 10.36
N ALA A 178 -29.09 36.79 10.21
CA ALA A 178 -30.55 37.04 10.05
C ALA A 178 -31.14 37.79 11.25
N ILE A 179 -30.71 37.42 12.48
CA ILE A 179 -31.14 38.09 13.71
C ILE A 179 -30.66 39.55 13.72
N ILE A 180 -29.37 39.80 13.35
CA ILE A 180 -28.83 41.15 13.26
C ILE A 180 -29.59 41.95 12.21
N THR A 181 -29.82 41.40 11.01
CA THR A 181 -30.56 42.07 9.95
C THR A 181 -32.00 42.42 10.39
N MET A 182 -32.71 41.45 10.96
CA MET A 182 -34.06 41.68 11.49
C MET A 182 -34.09 42.77 12.54
N LYS A 183 -33.13 42.78 13.46
CA LYS A 183 -33.05 43.82 14.52
C LYS A 183 -32.62 45.19 13.95
N LEU A 184 -31.79 45.23 12.93
CA LEU A 184 -31.46 46.49 12.23
C LEU A 184 -32.67 47.04 11.46
N GLU A 185 -33.49 46.18 10.83
CA GLU A 185 -34.73 46.57 10.17
C GLU A 185 -35.78 47.13 11.20
N MET A 186 -35.79 46.57 12.42
CA MET A 186 -36.66 47.07 13.52
C MET A 186 -36.13 48.33 14.20
N LEU A 187 -34.88 48.77 13.91
CA LEU A 187 -34.29 50.00 14.48
C LEU A 187 -34.96 51.28 13.99
N GLU A 188 -35.79 51.25 12.97
CA GLU A 188 -36.68 52.35 12.63
C GLU A 188 -37.72 52.60 13.72
N GLU A 189 -37.98 51.65 14.67
CA GLU A 189 -38.92 51.76 15.81
C GLU A 189 -38.34 51.28 17.14
N LYS A 190 -37.28 51.91 17.70
CA LYS A 190 -36.79 51.66 19.09
C LYS A 190 -36.26 50.23 19.37
N CYS A 191 -35.11 49.82 18.87
CA CYS A 191 -34.49 48.59 19.25
C CYS A 191 -33.22 48.78 20.10
N GLU A 192 -33.01 47.88 21.12
CA GLU A 192 -31.81 47.91 21.98
C GLU A 192 -30.56 47.46 21.21
N ILE A 193 -29.59 48.38 21.04
CA ILE A 193 -28.30 48.18 20.37
C ILE A 193 -27.51 47.03 21.06
N ALA A 194 -27.76 46.74 22.33
CA ALA A 194 -27.12 45.70 23.11
C ALA A 194 -27.21 44.28 22.48
N ASP A 195 -28.38 43.94 21.93
CA ASP A 195 -28.62 42.63 21.34
C ASP A 195 -27.89 42.39 19.99
N CYS A 196 -27.73 43.46 19.19
CA CYS A 196 -26.95 43.40 17.94
C CYS A 196 -25.46 43.23 18.20
N THR A 197 -24.92 43.88 19.23
CA THR A 197 -23.51 43.72 19.64
C THR A 197 -23.24 42.33 20.18
N GLY A 198 -24.16 41.73 20.95
CA GLY A 198 -24.06 40.34 21.43
C GLY A 198 -24.00 39.33 20.32
N ASN A 199 -24.86 39.43 19.31
CA ASN A 199 -24.85 38.53 18.15
C ASN A 199 -23.61 38.73 17.27
N ALA A 200 -23.11 39.94 17.06
CA ALA A 200 -21.87 40.23 16.36
C ALA A 200 -20.66 39.62 17.10
N PHE A 201 -20.63 39.71 18.46
CA PHE A 201 -19.57 39.11 19.28
C PHE A 201 -19.59 37.55 19.14
N ARG A 202 -20.79 36.92 19.17
CA ARG A 202 -20.93 35.47 18.95
C ARG A 202 -20.36 35.03 17.60
N ILE A 203 -20.68 35.75 16.52
CA ILE A 203 -20.11 35.47 15.19
C ILE A 203 -18.58 35.57 15.20
N LYS A 204 -18.04 36.65 15.79
CA LYS A 204 -16.59 36.86 15.90
C LYS A 204 -15.89 35.72 16.63
N THR A 205 -16.43 35.28 17.77
CA THR A 205 -15.92 34.18 18.58
C THR A 205 -15.98 32.84 17.80
N PHE A 206 -17.09 32.61 17.11
CA PHE A 206 -17.25 31.43 16.28
C PHE A 206 -16.21 31.36 15.14
N ILE A 207 -16.03 32.46 14.39
CA ILE A 207 -15.02 32.55 13.33
C ILE A 207 -13.61 32.34 13.90
N LYS A 208 -13.28 32.94 15.08
CA LYS A 208 -12.00 32.73 15.74
C LYS A 208 -11.77 31.24 16.03
N LYS A 209 -12.71 30.56 16.69
CA LYS A 209 -12.59 29.14 17.01
C LYS A 209 -12.44 28.26 15.76
N LEU A 210 -13.14 28.59 14.67
CA LEU A 210 -12.96 27.88 13.38
C LEU A 210 -11.56 28.05 12.79
N LEU A 211 -11.03 29.27 12.84
CA LEU A 211 -9.66 29.53 12.37
C LEU A 211 -8.63 28.79 13.23
N ASP A 212 -8.83 28.75 14.53
CA ASP A 212 -7.95 28.03 15.45
C ASP A 212 -7.98 26.52 15.19
N ILE A 213 -9.16 25.93 15.02
CA ILE A 213 -9.31 24.53 14.59
C ILE A 213 -8.56 24.27 13.28
N SER A 214 -8.75 25.13 12.27
CA SER A 214 -8.08 25.02 10.98
C SER A 214 -6.55 25.07 11.10
N ARG A 215 -6.03 25.93 12.00
CA ARG A 215 -4.58 26.03 12.26
C ARG A 215 -4.03 24.78 12.95
N PHE A 216 -4.75 24.26 13.95
CA PHE A 216 -4.37 23.02 14.63
C PHE A 216 -4.29 21.84 13.65
N GLU A 217 -5.31 21.66 12.81
CA GLU A 217 -5.37 20.58 11.83
C GLU A 217 -4.29 20.69 10.74
N ALA A 218 -3.97 21.92 10.35
CA ALA A 218 -2.87 22.20 9.41
C ALA A 218 -1.47 22.06 10.05
N GLY A 219 -1.38 21.77 11.37
CA GLY A 219 -0.11 21.73 12.09
C GLY A 219 0.62 23.08 12.14
N LYS A 220 -0.12 24.20 12.01
CA LYS A 220 0.45 25.56 11.95
C LYS A 220 0.47 26.29 13.29
N VAL A 221 -0.03 25.66 14.35
CA VAL A 221 0.03 26.25 15.70
C VAL A 221 1.42 25.98 16.27
N VAL A 222 2.12 27.05 16.62
CA VAL A 222 3.38 26.96 17.35
C VAL A 222 3.03 27.00 18.85
N MET A 223 3.25 25.86 19.51
CA MET A 223 2.96 25.69 20.94
C MET A 223 4.17 26.15 21.76
N THR A 224 3.93 26.92 22.80
CA THR A 224 4.91 27.12 23.88
C THR A 224 4.87 25.91 24.83
N SER A 225 5.93 25.72 25.60
CA SER A 225 6.01 24.64 26.58
C SER A 225 6.70 25.16 27.82
N ASP A 226 5.94 25.90 28.61
CA ASP A 226 6.40 26.49 29.85
C ASP A 226 5.93 25.65 31.04
N GLU A 227 6.66 25.75 32.14
CA GLU A 227 6.22 25.11 33.38
C GLU A 227 5.08 25.92 33.98
N VAL A 228 3.91 25.30 34.13
CA VAL A 228 2.69 25.96 34.58
C VAL A 228 2.09 25.23 35.79
N ASP A 229 1.50 25.98 36.69
CA ASP A 229 0.77 25.46 37.86
C ASP A 229 -0.68 25.11 37.44
N VAL A 230 -1.05 23.85 37.61
CA VAL A 230 -2.36 23.33 37.18
C VAL A 230 -3.49 24.04 37.94
N ALA A 231 -3.33 24.30 39.23
CA ALA A 231 -4.34 24.98 40.03
C ALA A 231 -4.55 26.43 39.58
N ALA A 232 -3.45 27.13 39.22
CA ALA A 232 -3.51 28.49 38.69
C ALA A 232 -4.28 28.56 37.36
N ILE A 233 -3.95 27.64 36.41
CA ILE A 233 -4.68 27.52 35.14
C ILE A 233 -6.18 27.27 35.34
N LEU A 234 -6.53 26.32 36.18
CA LEU A 234 -7.94 26.01 36.47
C LEU A 234 -8.64 27.19 37.11
N GLN A 235 -7.99 27.91 38.02
CA GLN A 235 -8.58 29.11 38.64
C GLN A 235 -8.81 30.25 37.62
N GLU A 236 -7.87 30.42 36.66
CA GLU A 236 -8.04 31.37 35.56
C GLU A 236 -9.18 30.94 34.64
N SER A 237 -9.26 29.65 34.31
CA SER A 237 -10.34 29.09 33.48
C SER A 237 -11.71 29.25 34.12
N ILE A 238 -11.83 29.00 35.45
CA ILE A 238 -13.06 29.20 36.24
C ILE A 238 -13.45 30.69 36.22
N ASN A 239 -12.48 31.58 36.39
CA ASN A 239 -12.72 33.03 36.40
C ASN A 239 -13.20 33.56 35.06
N SER A 240 -12.83 32.90 33.96
CA SER A 240 -13.13 33.30 32.60
C SER A 240 -14.33 32.57 31.99
N SER A 241 -14.80 31.49 32.62
CA SER A 241 -15.98 30.72 32.19
C SER A 241 -17.30 31.44 32.50
N VAL A 242 -18.36 31.00 31.82
CA VAL A 242 -19.74 31.51 32.07
C VAL A 242 -20.40 30.87 33.28
N VAL A 243 -19.76 29.89 33.93
CA VAL A 243 -20.31 29.18 35.10
C VAL A 243 -20.28 30.11 36.34
N ASP A 244 -21.37 30.24 37.06
CA ASP A 244 -21.38 30.92 38.37
C ASP A 244 -20.40 30.20 39.32
N ARG A 245 -19.44 30.95 39.87
CA ARG A 245 -18.41 30.43 40.81
C ARG A 245 -19.02 29.72 42.02
N ASN A 246 -20.19 30.14 42.49
CA ASN A 246 -20.87 29.53 43.62
C ASN A 246 -21.35 28.10 43.28
N ARG A 247 -21.41 27.75 42.01
CA ARG A 247 -21.83 26.44 41.52
C ARG A 247 -20.64 25.50 41.21
N ILE A 248 -19.40 25.97 41.38
CA ILE A 248 -18.21 25.19 41.13
C ILE A 248 -17.64 24.67 42.45
N VAL A 249 -17.37 23.37 42.49
CA VAL A 249 -16.71 22.69 43.62
C VAL A 249 -15.36 22.17 43.10
N THR A 250 -14.27 22.57 43.73
CA THR A 250 -12.91 22.20 43.33
C THR A 250 -12.26 21.30 44.34
N ASP A 251 -11.57 20.26 43.88
CA ASP A 251 -10.69 19.40 44.67
C ASP A 251 -9.37 19.23 43.92
N TYR A 252 -8.35 19.96 44.34
CA TYR A 252 -7.02 19.90 43.68
C TYR A 252 -6.06 18.96 44.40
N GLY A 253 -6.51 18.26 45.44
CA GLY A 253 -5.65 17.45 46.30
C GLY A 253 -4.67 18.28 47.12
N ASP A 254 -3.81 17.62 47.88
CA ASP A 254 -2.83 18.27 48.78
C ASP A 254 -1.51 18.61 48.09
N GLU A 255 -1.23 18.03 46.91
CA GLU A 255 0.05 18.19 46.18
C GLU A 255 -0.05 19.28 45.12
N LYS A 256 0.90 20.22 45.16
CA LYS A 256 1.04 21.18 44.05
C LYS A 256 1.53 20.49 42.79
N LEU A 257 0.69 20.45 41.74
CA LEU A 257 0.98 19.84 40.44
C LEU A 257 1.40 20.89 39.44
N CYS A 258 2.55 20.68 38.83
CA CYS A 258 3.04 21.47 37.69
C CYS A 258 3.14 20.58 36.46
N MET A 259 2.90 21.16 35.28
CA MET A 259 3.05 20.48 33.99
C MET A 259 3.72 21.41 32.97
N TYR A 260 4.21 20.85 31.86
CA TYR A 260 4.72 21.63 30.75
C TYR A 260 3.65 21.81 29.68
N ALA A 261 3.18 23.05 29.49
CA ALA A 261 2.07 23.31 28.57
C ALA A 261 2.13 24.73 28.00
N ASP A 262 1.36 24.97 26.95
CA ASP A 262 0.99 26.33 26.51
C ASP A 262 -0.21 26.76 27.36
N GLU A 263 0.05 27.70 28.28
CA GLU A 263 -0.93 28.16 29.26
C GLU A 263 -2.21 28.65 28.59
N GLY A 264 -2.07 29.51 27.56
CA GLY A 264 -3.23 30.12 26.90
C GLY A 264 -4.15 29.09 26.24
N TRP A 265 -3.57 28.08 25.58
CA TRP A 265 -4.37 27.04 24.95
C TRP A 265 -5.01 26.09 25.98
N ILE A 266 -4.33 25.74 27.06
CA ILE A 266 -4.92 24.89 28.10
C ILE A 266 -6.04 25.63 28.84
N VAL A 267 -5.88 26.92 29.12
CA VAL A 267 -6.97 27.77 29.68
C VAL A 267 -8.19 27.75 28.75
N GLU A 268 -8.03 27.98 27.44
CA GLU A 268 -9.12 27.92 26.45
C GLU A 268 -9.78 26.53 26.44
N CYS A 269 -8.99 25.43 26.57
CA CYS A 269 -9.53 24.07 26.67
C CYS A 269 -10.47 23.95 27.89
N PHE A 270 -10.02 24.32 29.08
CA PHE A 270 -10.81 24.16 30.29
C PHE A 270 -12.02 25.10 30.33
N ILE A 271 -11.93 26.32 29.79
CA ILE A 271 -13.09 27.18 29.59
C ILE A 271 -14.15 26.50 28.74
N ASN A 272 -13.79 25.90 27.62
CA ASN A 272 -14.74 25.20 26.75
C ASN A 272 -15.41 24.00 27.45
N LEU A 273 -14.69 23.28 28.32
CA LEU A 273 -15.25 22.16 29.08
C LEU A 273 -16.20 22.66 30.19
N LEU A 274 -15.82 23.72 30.93
CA LEU A 274 -16.64 24.35 31.95
C LEU A 274 -17.90 24.94 31.35
N ASP A 275 -17.80 25.69 30.27
CA ASP A 275 -18.93 26.29 29.56
C ASP A 275 -19.90 25.23 29.04
N ASN A 276 -19.37 24.06 28.60
CA ASN A 276 -20.22 22.94 28.21
C ASN A 276 -20.99 22.36 29.40
N CYS A 277 -20.37 22.20 30.58
CA CYS A 277 -21.09 21.79 31.79
C CYS A 277 -22.15 22.81 32.21
N ALA A 278 -21.86 24.11 32.07
CA ALA A 278 -22.81 25.19 32.41
C ALA A 278 -24.14 25.08 31.65
N GLU A 279 -24.14 24.54 30.45
CA GLU A 279 -25.33 24.40 29.60
C GLU A 279 -26.38 23.44 30.15
N TYR A 280 -25.94 22.49 30.95
CA TYR A 280 -26.82 21.43 31.50
C TYR A 280 -27.11 21.61 32.97
N LEU A 281 -26.84 22.80 33.54
CA LEU A 281 -27.20 23.18 34.89
C LEU A 281 -28.68 23.62 34.92
N GLU A 282 -29.61 22.67 35.11
CA GLU A 282 -31.05 22.89 34.97
C GLU A 282 -31.65 23.66 36.15
N ASP A 283 -31.10 23.54 37.38
CA ASP A 283 -31.60 24.18 38.60
C ASP A 283 -30.45 24.66 39.49
N ASP A 284 -30.78 25.35 40.60
CA ASP A 284 -29.80 25.88 41.55
C ASP A 284 -29.01 24.80 42.30
N ASN A 285 -29.46 23.55 42.27
CA ASN A 285 -28.79 22.42 42.94
C ASN A 285 -27.76 21.76 42.02
N THR A 286 -27.81 22.03 40.73
CA THR A 286 -26.82 21.48 39.80
C THR A 286 -25.48 22.23 39.92
N LYS A 287 -24.37 21.47 40.00
CA LYS A 287 -23.01 21.96 40.24
C LYS A 287 -22.03 21.38 39.21
N VAL A 288 -20.90 22.07 39.05
CA VAL A 288 -19.76 21.61 38.32
C VAL A 288 -18.65 21.24 39.31
N TYR A 289 -18.04 20.09 39.13
CA TYR A 289 -16.99 19.56 39.96
C TYR A 289 -15.69 19.54 39.15
N VAL A 290 -14.60 20.03 39.74
CA VAL A 290 -13.27 20.06 39.12
C VAL A 290 -12.29 19.34 40.03
N ASP A 291 -11.96 18.13 39.71
CA ASP A 291 -11.03 17.30 40.47
C ASP A 291 -9.66 17.20 39.72
N VAL A 292 -8.57 17.30 40.48
CA VAL A 292 -7.22 17.14 39.95
C VAL A 292 -6.51 16.01 40.66
N THR A 293 -5.99 15.07 39.94
CA THR A 293 -5.23 13.93 40.48
C THR A 293 -3.96 13.66 39.68
N ARG A 294 -2.95 13.18 40.35
CA ARG A 294 -1.72 12.66 39.71
C ARG A 294 -1.86 11.18 39.48
N LYS A 295 -1.61 10.74 38.26
CA LYS A 295 -1.57 9.32 37.91
C LYS A 295 -0.24 9.02 37.20
N ASN A 296 0.71 8.45 37.95
CA ASN A 296 2.11 8.29 37.49
C ASN A 296 2.76 9.64 37.13
N ASP A 297 3.18 9.79 35.86
CA ASP A 297 3.79 11.00 35.33
C ASP A 297 2.76 11.90 34.59
N ASP A 298 1.48 11.64 34.74
CA ASP A 298 0.42 12.41 34.10
C ASP A 298 -0.39 13.17 35.16
N CYS A 299 -0.80 14.40 34.77
CA CYS A 299 -1.84 15.15 35.45
C CYS A 299 -3.19 14.77 34.86
N VAL A 300 -4.14 14.38 35.69
CA VAL A 300 -5.51 14.06 35.30
C VAL A 300 -6.43 15.10 35.88
N VAL A 301 -7.08 15.87 35.01
CA VAL A 301 -8.12 16.85 35.36
C VAL A 301 -9.48 16.29 34.97
N THR A 302 -10.36 16.16 35.92
CA THR A 302 -11.74 15.72 35.72
C THR A 302 -12.69 16.89 35.92
N ILE A 303 -13.48 17.22 34.90
CA ILE A 303 -14.54 18.22 34.96
C ILE A 303 -15.85 17.49 34.76
N ALA A 304 -16.72 17.53 35.79
CA ALA A 304 -17.99 16.80 35.78
C ALA A 304 -19.15 17.71 36.23
N ASP A 305 -20.36 17.38 35.81
CA ASP A 305 -21.58 17.95 36.35
C ASP A 305 -22.45 16.90 37.03
N ASN A 306 -23.52 17.32 37.72
CA ASN A 306 -24.55 16.44 38.25
C ASN A 306 -25.87 16.59 37.48
N GLY A 307 -25.82 16.92 36.19
CA GLY A 307 -26.97 17.02 35.30
C GLY A 307 -27.43 15.67 34.75
N LYS A 308 -28.09 15.68 33.60
CA LYS A 308 -28.68 14.49 32.97
C LYS A 308 -27.68 13.48 32.35
N GLY A 309 -26.41 13.87 32.26
CA GLY A 309 -25.37 13.03 31.64
C GLY A 309 -25.48 12.92 30.12
N LEU A 310 -24.66 12.01 29.54
CA LEU A 310 -24.53 11.75 28.13
C LEU A 310 -25.04 10.34 27.78
N SER A 311 -25.53 10.14 26.55
CA SER A 311 -25.77 8.79 26.03
C SER A 311 -24.45 8.14 25.60
N THR A 312 -24.41 6.81 25.56
CA THR A 312 -23.20 6.07 25.15
C THR A 312 -22.70 6.42 23.73
N GLU A 313 -23.63 6.79 22.85
CA GLU A 313 -23.28 7.23 21.47
C GLU A 313 -22.56 8.58 21.48
N GLN A 314 -22.88 9.44 22.44
CA GLN A 314 -22.30 10.77 22.60
C GLN A 314 -20.88 10.74 23.15
N PHE A 315 -20.45 9.71 23.88
CA PHE A 315 -19.10 9.65 24.47
C PHE A 315 -17.95 9.88 23.46
N ILE A 316 -18.17 9.51 22.21
CA ILE A 316 -17.20 9.71 21.13
C ILE A 316 -17.62 10.85 20.22
N SER A 317 -18.91 10.92 19.85
CA SER A 317 -19.41 11.87 18.85
C SER A 317 -19.37 13.31 19.33
N ILE A 318 -19.47 13.56 20.65
CA ILE A 318 -19.48 14.90 21.24
C ILE A 318 -18.22 15.73 20.93
N PHE A 319 -17.12 15.09 20.58
CA PHE A 319 -15.88 15.75 20.11
C PHE A 319 -15.84 16.00 18.61
N ASN A 320 -16.86 15.58 17.85
CA ASN A 320 -16.94 15.89 16.43
C ASN A 320 -17.39 17.35 16.27
N ARG A 321 -17.03 17.93 15.12
CA ARG A 321 -17.47 19.30 14.80
C ARG A 321 -18.97 19.33 14.58
N PHE A 322 -19.59 20.43 15.04
CA PHE A 322 -21.02 20.71 14.86
C PHE A 322 -21.97 19.71 15.53
N GLU A 323 -21.45 18.86 16.41
CA GLU A 323 -22.29 18.01 17.24
C GLU A 323 -22.92 18.86 18.35
N THR A 324 -24.22 19.00 18.30
CA THR A 324 -24.99 19.77 19.30
C THR A 324 -26.23 18.99 19.69
N ASN A 325 -26.55 19.00 20.99
CA ASN A 325 -27.76 18.38 21.53
C ASN A 325 -28.92 19.38 21.65
N GLY A 326 -28.77 20.63 21.20
CA GLY A 326 -29.73 21.73 21.38
C GLY A 326 -30.60 21.99 20.17
N SER A 327 -31.71 22.70 20.40
CA SER A 327 -32.55 23.21 19.32
C SER A 327 -31.78 24.24 18.49
N ALA A 328 -32.14 24.38 17.21
CA ALA A 328 -31.54 25.35 16.27
C ALA A 328 -31.66 26.82 16.72
N ALA A 329 -32.40 27.10 17.80
CA ALA A 329 -32.57 28.44 18.38
C ALA A 329 -31.39 28.88 19.27
N ASP A 330 -30.63 27.92 19.83
CA ASP A 330 -29.45 28.20 20.63
C ASP A 330 -28.24 28.21 19.72
N PHE A 331 -27.59 29.36 19.51
CA PHE A 331 -26.43 29.55 18.69
C PHE A 331 -25.18 28.87 19.31
N LYS A 332 -25.20 27.54 19.36
CA LYS A 332 -24.11 26.71 19.86
C LYS A 332 -23.48 25.95 18.70
N ALA A 333 -22.30 26.35 18.37
CA ALA A 333 -21.64 25.88 17.13
C ALA A 333 -21.14 24.45 17.20
N GLY A 334 -21.17 23.77 18.37
CA GLY A 334 -20.63 22.41 18.53
C GLY A 334 -19.14 22.27 18.15
N ILE A 335 -18.36 23.36 18.32
CA ILE A 335 -16.93 23.39 17.93
C ILE A 335 -15.99 23.48 19.14
N GLY A 336 -16.50 23.84 20.34
CA GLY A 336 -15.69 24.04 21.54
C GLY A 336 -14.98 22.74 21.98
N LEU A 337 -15.74 21.65 22.09
CA LEU A 337 -15.21 20.34 22.48
C LEU A 337 -14.24 19.77 21.44
N ASN A 338 -14.49 20.01 20.15
CA ASN A 338 -13.55 19.63 19.10
C ASN A 338 -12.21 20.38 19.24
N LEU A 339 -12.27 21.70 19.51
CA LEU A 339 -11.07 22.50 19.77
C LEU A 339 -10.34 22.01 21.01
N SER A 340 -11.05 21.72 22.11
CA SER A 340 -10.45 21.15 23.33
C SER A 340 -9.70 19.84 23.05
N LYS A 341 -10.28 18.95 22.25
CA LYS A 341 -9.61 17.70 21.83
C LYS A 341 -8.34 17.97 21.06
N LEU A 342 -8.33 18.91 20.12
CA LEU A 342 -7.14 19.27 19.33
C LEU A 342 -6.05 19.90 20.23
N ILE A 343 -6.43 20.76 21.14
CA ILE A 343 -5.50 21.37 22.13
C ILE A 343 -4.84 20.27 22.97
N VAL A 344 -5.64 19.38 23.57
CA VAL A 344 -5.12 18.29 24.40
C VAL A 344 -4.21 17.35 23.61
N GLN A 345 -4.57 17.01 22.36
CA GLN A 345 -3.73 16.21 21.47
C GLN A 345 -2.41 16.89 21.11
N ALA A 346 -2.43 18.22 20.90
CA ALA A 346 -1.22 18.99 20.63
C ALA A 346 -0.27 19.02 21.84
N HIS A 347 -0.80 18.89 23.06
CA HIS A 347 -0.02 18.70 24.30
C HIS A 347 0.32 17.22 24.57
N HIS A 348 0.12 16.33 23.58
CA HIS A 348 0.36 14.87 23.70
C HIS A 348 -0.48 14.19 24.80
N GLY A 349 -1.57 14.81 25.18
CA GLY A 349 -2.53 14.29 26.14
C GLY A 349 -3.70 13.54 25.50
N SER A 350 -4.66 13.16 26.31
CA SER A 350 -5.91 12.55 25.88
C SER A 350 -7.11 13.14 26.62
N ILE A 351 -8.25 13.23 25.93
CA ILE A 351 -9.52 13.65 26.51
C ILE A 351 -10.56 12.57 26.25
N LYS A 352 -11.40 12.30 27.28
CA LYS A 352 -12.51 11.36 27.21
C LYS A 352 -13.74 12.00 27.79
N ALA A 353 -14.92 11.61 27.28
CA ALA A 353 -16.19 11.96 27.86
C ALA A 353 -16.92 10.69 28.33
N GLY A 354 -17.71 10.82 29.37
CA GLY A 354 -18.50 9.75 29.96
C GLY A 354 -19.52 10.28 30.92
N ASN A 355 -20.06 9.42 31.77
CA ASN A 355 -20.91 9.80 32.89
C ASN A 355 -20.18 9.52 34.21
N SER A 356 -20.24 10.48 35.12
CA SER A 356 -19.58 10.41 36.41
C SER A 356 -20.32 9.47 37.36
N GLU A 357 -19.65 8.40 37.80
CA GLU A 357 -20.18 7.54 38.87
C GLU A 357 -20.25 8.28 40.19
N LYS A 358 -19.38 9.27 40.41
CA LYS A 358 -19.28 10.04 41.65
C LYS A 358 -20.34 11.13 41.72
N TYR A 359 -20.61 11.81 40.61
CA TYR A 359 -21.46 13.02 40.59
C TYR A 359 -22.78 12.85 39.84
N GLY A 360 -22.89 11.85 38.95
CA GLY A 360 -24.14 11.44 38.31
C GLY A 360 -24.45 12.04 36.96
N GLY A 361 -23.75 13.14 36.54
CA GLY A 361 -23.93 13.80 35.26
C GLY A 361 -22.82 13.50 34.26
N ALA A 362 -22.62 14.40 33.30
CA ALA A 362 -21.54 14.24 32.33
C ALA A 362 -20.15 14.45 32.95
N GLU A 363 -19.16 13.76 32.43
CA GLU A 363 -17.77 13.82 32.90
C GLU A 363 -16.79 13.93 31.73
N PHE A 364 -15.86 14.88 31.83
CA PHE A 364 -14.75 15.06 30.91
C PHE A 364 -13.45 14.81 31.65
N VAL A 365 -12.69 13.81 31.21
CA VAL A 365 -11.40 13.45 31.80
C VAL A 365 -10.29 13.85 30.84
N VAL A 366 -9.46 14.81 31.23
CA VAL A 366 -8.29 15.29 30.50
C VAL A 366 -7.03 14.74 31.16
N THR A 367 -6.20 14.05 30.41
CA THR A 367 -4.92 13.51 30.87
C THR A 367 -3.79 14.21 30.11
N LEU A 368 -2.88 14.87 30.83
CA LEU A 368 -1.77 15.62 30.28
C LEU A 368 -0.45 15.16 30.90
N PRO A 369 0.62 14.96 30.10
CA PRO A 369 1.95 14.60 30.63
C PRO A 369 2.54 15.75 31.44
N MET A 370 3.12 15.43 32.59
CA MET A 370 3.73 16.43 33.49
C MET A 370 5.18 16.76 33.10
N TYR A 371 5.81 15.95 32.25
CA TYR A 371 7.21 16.13 31.84
C TYR A 371 7.34 16.88 30.52
N ARG A 372 8.43 17.64 30.40
CA ARG A 372 8.75 18.35 29.17
C ARG A 372 9.11 17.36 28.05
N LEU A 373 8.28 17.28 27.03
CA LEU A 373 8.56 16.48 25.84
C LEU A 373 9.75 17.12 25.07
N LYS A 374 10.80 16.34 24.81
CA LYS A 374 11.87 16.75 23.90
C LYS A 374 11.29 16.83 22.48
N THR A 375 10.89 18.03 22.05
CA THR A 375 10.49 18.24 20.66
C THR A 375 11.70 18.00 19.73
N LYS A 376 11.52 17.14 18.74
CA LYS A 376 12.53 16.77 17.72
C LYS A 376 12.95 17.92 16.78
N TYR A 377 12.49 19.15 17.03
CA TYR A 377 12.62 20.30 16.11
C TYR A 377 13.25 21.56 16.76
N GLN A 378 14.16 21.41 17.73
CA GLN A 378 14.97 22.52 18.21
C GLN A 378 16.45 22.45 17.76
N SER A 379 16.71 21.88 16.57
CA SER A 379 18.03 21.99 15.94
C SER A 379 17.87 22.10 14.43
N MET A 380 17.57 23.30 13.93
CA MET A 380 18.03 23.84 12.67
C MET A 380 18.11 25.36 12.77
#